data_81e846a0afbd38c825267eceaca2ed6c
#
_entry.id   81e846a0afbd38c825267eceaca2ed6c
#
_cell.length_a   1.000
_cell.length_b   1.000
_cell.length_c   1.000
_cell.angle_alpha   90.00
_cell.angle_beta   90.00
_cell.angle_gamma   90.00
#
_symmetry.space_group_name_H-M   'P 1'
#
loop_
_entity.id
_entity.type
_entity.pdbx_description
1 polymer ?
#
loop_
_entity_poly.entity_id
_entity_poly.type
_entity_poly.pdbx_seq_one_letter_code
_entity_poly.pdbx_strand_id
1 'polypeptide(L)'
;MMNKNLIEVKSQEEEWIRKTLKKRNDSEVKRLIRFLDYPDLSRDSGSPLFELVKRIREIKHFSDFDEIKVPEIVRADISFDLFNFPADHPARNRSDTYYVDDNHILRTHTTVMWYYYLNQESVKEKIKNKLPIGSLCYGKVYRKDEIDRNHMNIFHQIDGWYLSPKSKEIITIDDLKTVLTEIAQAIFGKDIKFRFNIDKFPYTDPSCEMEIEIEGRWMEVLGSGIVHPAVLKNLGINPDEYNGWAFGFGLERLAIISMSLPDIRLFWSDDPRIKKQLRLGNKYVPVSKYPSIIRDISFVVGRDFVPNDYFDLIRDMGGNLVEEVKLIDKYEDAKKFGENKISYTYRIIYRSNDRTLLSSEVDEIQKEIYHQTAKQFNAELR
;
A
#
# COMPACT_ATOMS: atom_id res chain seq x y z
N MET A 1 -15.21 -12.27 -10.89
CA MET A 1 -14.43 -11.01 -11.00
C MET A 1 -14.80 -10.38 -12.33
N MET A 2 -15.46 -9.24 -12.33
CA MET A 2 -15.67 -8.49 -13.58
C MET A 2 -14.30 -8.02 -14.06
N ASN A 3 -13.93 -8.37 -15.29
CA ASN A 3 -12.73 -7.84 -15.94
C ASN A 3 -12.97 -6.36 -16.21
N LYS A 4 -12.53 -5.48 -15.31
CA LYS A 4 -12.49 -4.05 -15.60
C LYS A 4 -11.53 -3.80 -16.74
N ASN A 5 -11.90 -2.93 -17.65
CA ASN A 5 -11.06 -2.58 -18.79
C ASN A 5 -9.87 -1.74 -18.28
N LEU A 6 -8.67 -2.32 -18.30
CA LEU A 6 -7.45 -1.61 -17.95
C LEU A 6 -6.90 -0.91 -19.18
N ILE A 7 -6.91 0.40 -19.16
CA ILE A 7 -6.28 1.26 -20.18
C ILE A 7 -4.85 1.56 -19.73
N GLU A 8 -3.87 1.00 -20.40
CA GLU A 8 -2.47 1.32 -20.15
C GLU A 8 -1.96 2.33 -21.19
N VAL A 9 -1.69 3.54 -20.74
CA VAL A 9 -1.19 4.62 -21.57
C VAL A 9 0.32 4.44 -21.78
N LYS A 10 0.72 4.13 -23.03
CA LYS A 10 2.13 4.09 -23.42
C LYS A 10 2.58 5.47 -23.88
N SER A 11 3.56 6.05 -23.21
CA SER A 11 4.14 7.34 -23.57
C SER A 11 5.51 7.16 -24.22
N GLN A 12 5.59 7.45 -25.51
CA GLN A 12 6.87 7.47 -26.25
C GLN A 12 7.82 8.51 -25.66
N GLU A 13 7.27 9.62 -25.17
CA GLU A 13 8.00 10.71 -24.53
C GLU A 13 8.67 10.23 -23.23
N GLU A 14 7.91 9.56 -22.34
CA GLU A 14 8.46 8.95 -21.12
C GLU A 14 9.55 7.93 -21.46
N GLU A 15 9.32 7.05 -22.44
CA GLU A 15 10.31 6.05 -22.83
C GLU A 15 11.62 6.69 -23.31
N TRP A 16 11.51 7.76 -24.11
CA TRP A 16 12.66 8.50 -24.59
C TRP A 16 13.42 9.19 -23.45
N ILE A 17 12.68 9.84 -22.53
CA ILE A 17 13.26 10.49 -21.34
C ILE A 17 13.97 9.46 -20.47
N ARG A 18 13.35 8.32 -20.16
CA ARG A 18 13.98 7.24 -19.38
C ARG A 18 15.28 6.73 -20.02
N LYS A 19 15.32 6.60 -21.36
CA LYS A 19 16.54 6.23 -22.10
C LYS A 19 17.62 7.32 -22.01
N THR A 20 17.23 8.58 -22.01
CA THR A 20 18.14 9.72 -21.90
C THR A 20 18.72 9.83 -20.49
N LEU A 21 17.90 9.66 -19.46
CA LEU A 21 18.35 9.64 -18.07
C LEU A 21 19.43 8.57 -17.84
N LYS A 22 19.26 7.38 -18.37
CA LYS A 22 20.23 6.27 -18.22
C LYS A 22 21.61 6.56 -18.80
N LYS A 23 21.75 7.57 -19.69
CA LYS A 23 23.04 8.00 -20.25
C LYS A 23 23.78 9.01 -19.38
N ARG A 24 23.10 9.60 -18.38
CA ARG A 24 23.65 10.59 -17.45
C ARG A 24 24.11 9.89 -16.17
N ASN A 25 25.09 10.48 -15.49
CA ASN A 25 25.73 9.87 -14.30
C ASN A 25 25.81 10.84 -13.10
N ASP A 26 25.11 11.97 -13.16
CA ASP A 26 25.05 12.92 -12.04
C ASP A 26 24.14 12.40 -10.91
N SER A 27 24.31 12.98 -9.71
CA SER A 27 23.62 12.54 -8.50
C SER A 27 22.10 12.72 -8.55
N GLU A 28 21.64 13.74 -9.25
CA GLU A 28 20.21 14.02 -9.40
C GLU A 28 19.55 12.94 -10.25
N VAL A 29 20.14 12.61 -11.39
CA VAL A 29 19.64 11.56 -12.28
C VAL A 29 19.67 10.20 -11.62
N LYS A 30 20.73 9.85 -10.89
CA LYS A 30 20.77 8.60 -10.11
C LYS A 30 19.61 8.51 -9.11
N ARG A 31 19.24 9.63 -8.49
CA ARG A 31 18.09 9.71 -7.59
C ARG A 31 16.79 9.47 -8.33
N LEU A 32 16.56 10.15 -9.46
CA LEU A 32 15.36 9.98 -10.26
C LEU A 32 15.20 8.54 -10.77
N ILE A 33 16.28 7.93 -11.29
CA ILE A 33 16.26 6.53 -11.75
C ILE A 33 15.90 5.61 -10.58
N ARG A 34 16.55 5.77 -9.41
CA ARG A 34 16.23 4.98 -8.23
C ARG A 34 14.75 5.10 -7.86
N PHE A 35 14.16 6.30 -7.91
CA PHE A 35 12.73 6.50 -7.60
C PHE A 35 11.81 5.79 -8.60
N LEU A 36 12.15 5.86 -9.88
CA LEU A 36 11.39 5.20 -10.93
C LEU A 36 11.49 3.66 -10.85
N ASP A 37 12.62 3.14 -10.35
CA ASP A 37 12.86 1.70 -10.19
C ASP A 37 12.23 1.10 -8.93
N TYR A 38 11.77 1.93 -7.98
CA TYR A 38 11.02 1.42 -6.81
C TYR A 38 9.76 0.66 -7.26
N PRO A 39 9.43 -0.48 -6.62
CA PRO A 39 8.22 -1.22 -6.96
C PRO A 39 6.96 -0.39 -6.71
N ASP A 40 5.94 -0.59 -7.54
CA ASP A 40 4.60 -0.04 -7.31
C ASP A 40 3.81 -0.95 -6.37
N LEU A 41 3.80 -0.62 -5.07
CA LEU A 41 3.15 -1.41 -4.04
C LEU A 41 1.63 -1.45 -4.19
N SER A 42 1.03 -0.51 -4.92
CA SER A 42 -0.40 -0.54 -5.21
C SER A 42 -0.79 -1.63 -6.22
N ARG A 43 0.21 -2.22 -6.90
CA ARG A 43 0.07 -3.29 -7.90
C ARG A 43 0.75 -4.60 -7.49
N ASP A 44 1.44 -4.61 -6.35
CA ASP A 44 2.05 -5.81 -5.78
C ASP A 44 1.04 -6.54 -4.91
N SER A 45 0.61 -7.73 -5.33
CA SER A 45 -0.39 -8.55 -4.63
C SER A 45 -0.01 -8.96 -3.19
N GLY A 46 1.26 -8.84 -2.82
CA GLY A 46 1.75 -9.05 -1.45
C GLY A 46 1.63 -7.84 -0.55
N SER A 47 1.27 -6.67 -1.10
CA SER A 47 1.24 -5.40 -0.38
C SER A 47 -0.14 -5.08 0.20
N PRO A 48 -0.22 -4.47 1.40
CA PRO A 48 -1.48 -3.94 1.93
C PRO A 48 -2.06 -2.82 1.06
N LEU A 49 -1.23 -2.10 0.29
CA LEU A 49 -1.71 -1.05 -0.61
C LEU A 49 -2.49 -1.64 -1.79
N PHE A 50 -2.05 -2.79 -2.31
CA PHE A 50 -2.82 -3.55 -3.31
C PHE A 50 -4.18 -4.00 -2.76
N GLU A 51 -4.22 -4.46 -1.52
CA GLU A 51 -5.48 -4.88 -0.88
C GLU A 51 -6.44 -3.70 -0.69
N LEU A 52 -5.93 -2.49 -0.35
CA LEU A 52 -6.74 -1.27 -0.32
C LEU A 52 -7.34 -0.95 -1.69
N VAL A 53 -6.51 -0.92 -2.72
CA VAL A 53 -6.96 -0.69 -4.10
C VAL A 53 -8.03 -1.71 -4.49
N LYS A 54 -7.81 -3.00 -4.17
CA LYS A 54 -8.78 -4.07 -4.46
C LYS A 54 -10.12 -3.82 -3.79
N ARG A 55 -10.15 -3.48 -2.49
CA ARG A 55 -11.40 -3.18 -1.77
C ARG A 55 -12.16 -2.01 -2.38
N ILE A 56 -11.45 -0.95 -2.77
CA ILE A 56 -12.05 0.21 -3.43
C ILE A 56 -12.63 -0.18 -4.80
N ARG A 57 -11.86 -0.91 -5.61
CA ARG A 57 -12.30 -1.38 -6.93
C ARG A 57 -13.55 -2.27 -6.89
N GLU A 58 -13.74 -3.01 -5.80
CA GLU A 58 -14.88 -3.92 -5.60
C GLU A 58 -16.14 -3.21 -5.11
N ILE A 59 -16.09 -1.92 -4.78
CA ILE A 59 -17.28 -1.12 -4.46
C ILE A 59 -18.18 -1.08 -5.68
N LYS A 60 -19.47 -1.36 -5.48
CA LYS A 60 -20.46 -1.46 -6.55
C LYS A 60 -20.52 -0.18 -7.40
N HIS A 61 -20.37 0.97 -6.78
CA HIS A 61 -20.37 2.27 -7.46
C HIS A 61 -19.34 2.36 -8.60
N PHE A 62 -18.21 1.67 -8.45
CA PHE A 62 -17.13 1.66 -9.46
C PHE A 62 -17.21 0.49 -10.44
N SER A 63 -18.33 -0.27 -10.48
CA SER A 63 -18.44 -1.45 -11.36
C SER A 63 -18.22 -1.14 -12.85
N ASP A 64 -18.67 0.02 -13.30
CA ASP A 64 -18.61 0.46 -14.70
C ASP A 64 -17.47 1.46 -14.99
N PHE A 65 -16.60 1.71 -13.99
CA PHE A 65 -15.46 2.58 -14.17
C PHE A 65 -14.34 1.87 -14.91
N ASP A 66 -13.74 2.59 -15.86
CA ASP A 66 -12.49 2.17 -16.47
C ASP A 66 -11.34 2.30 -15.45
N GLU A 67 -10.33 1.46 -15.56
CA GLU A 67 -9.07 1.64 -14.83
C GLU A 67 -8.02 2.16 -15.80
N ILE A 68 -7.27 3.17 -15.38
CA ILE A 68 -6.22 3.73 -16.22
C ILE A 68 -4.87 3.75 -15.50
N LYS A 69 -3.83 3.31 -16.20
CA LYS A 69 -2.44 3.45 -15.79
C LYS A 69 -1.79 4.50 -16.69
N VAL A 70 -1.27 5.54 -16.09
CA VAL A 70 -0.69 6.70 -16.79
C VAL A 70 0.81 6.81 -16.52
N PRO A 71 1.57 7.52 -17.38
CA PRO A 71 3.01 7.71 -17.23
C PRO A 71 3.41 8.26 -15.85
N GLU A 72 4.60 7.91 -15.40
CA GLU A 72 5.20 8.45 -14.17
C GLU A 72 6.00 9.74 -14.44
N ILE A 73 6.51 9.90 -15.66
CA ILE A 73 7.11 11.15 -16.13
C ILE A 73 6.09 11.85 -17.01
N VAL A 74 5.70 13.05 -16.61
CA VAL A 74 4.65 13.83 -17.28
C VAL A 74 5.12 15.25 -17.53
N ARG A 75 4.49 15.94 -18.46
CA ARG A 75 4.74 17.35 -18.66
C ARG A 75 4.21 18.15 -17.48
N ALA A 76 4.93 19.21 -17.09
CA ALA A 76 4.57 20.05 -15.96
C ALA A 76 3.25 20.80 -16.19
N ASP A 77 2.97 21.25 -17.44
CA ASP A 77 1.72 21.90 -17.81
C ASP A 77 0.50 20.97 -17.65
N ILE A 78 0.65 19.68 -17.99
CA ILE A 78 -0.39 18.66 -17.77
C ILE A 78 -0.66 18.50 -16.25
N SER A 79 0.37 18.59 -15.43
CA SER A 79 0.23 18.38 -13.98
C SER A 79 -0.31 19.63 -13.25
N PHE A 80 -0.06 20.82 -13.76
CA PHE A 80 -0.36 22.06 -13.05
C PHE A 80 -1.36 22.96 -13.80
N ASP A 81 -1.08 23.30 -15.07
CA ASP A 81 -1.88 24.30 -15.78
C ASP A 81 -3.29 23.81 -16.06
N LEU A 82 -3.44 22.54 -16.46
CA LEU A 82 -4.76 21.94 -16.72
C LEU A 82 -5.61 21.88 -15.46
N PHE A 83 -5.00 21.78 -14.27
CA PHE A 83 -5.68 21.69 -12.98
C PHE A 83 -5.78 22.99 -12.22
N ASN A 84 -5.61 24.10 -12.92
CA ASN A 84 -5.84 25.46 -12.38
C ASN A 84 -4.92 25.82 -11.21
N PHE A 85 -3.72 25.22 -11.11
CA PHE A 85 -2.73 25.62 -10.13
C PHE A 85 -2.20 27.02 -10.46
N PRO A 86 -2.22 27.98 -9.51
CA PRO A 86 -1.63 29.30 -9.71
C PRO A 86 -0.17 29.24 -10.14
N ALA A 87 0.31 30.23 -10.88
CA ALA A 87 1.70 30.25 -11.36
C ALA A 87 2.74 30.28 -10.23
N ASP A 88 2.37 30.87 -9.09
CA ASP A 88 3.18 30.98 -7.88
C ASP A 88 2.93 29.88 -6.85
N HIS A 89 2.13 28.86 -7.20
CA HIS A 89 1.84 27.76 -6.29
C HIS A 89 3.12 26.98 -5.92
N PRO A 90 3.38 26.72 -4.62
CA PRO A 90 4.61 26.06 -4.15
C PRO A 90 4.91 24.74 -4.87
N ALA A 91 3.91 23.92 -5.14
CA ALA A 91 4.08 22.64 -5.85
C ALA A 91 4.75 22.77 -7.24
N ARG A 92 4.78 23.98 -7.85
CA ARG A 92 5.50 24.21 -9.10
C ARG A 92 7.00 24.41 -8.92
N ASN A 93 7.45 24.67 -7.71
CA ASN A 93 8.84 24.93 -7.42
C ASN A 93 9.69 23.67 -7.50
N ARG A 94 10.93 23.82 -7.93
CA ARG A 94 11.93 22.72 -7.90
C ARG A 94 12.30 22.30 -6.48
N SER A 95 11.93 23.09 -5.47
CA SER A 95 12.03 22.71 -4.05
C SER A 95 11.06 21.60 -3.67
N ASP A 96 9.85 21.55 -4.28
CA ASP A 96 8.75 20.68 -3.89
C ASP A 96 8.50 19.55 -4.90
N THR A 97 8.91 19.75 -6.16
CA THR A 97 8.68 18.82 -7.26
C THR A 97 9.99 18.36 -7.90
N TYR A 98 10.05 17.07 -8.28
CA TYR A 98 11.16 16.48 -9.01
C TYR A 98 11.02 16.74 -10.50
N TYR A 99 11.76 17.74 -10.99
CA TYR A 99 11.88 18.01 -12.41
C TYR A 99 12.92 17.07 -13.05
N VAL A 100 12.56 16.49 -14.17
CA VAL A 100 13.44 15.61 -14.97
C VAL A 100 14.24 16.44 -15.97
N ASP A 101 13.58 17.45 -16.52
CA ASP A 101 14.12 18.52 -17.35
C ASP A 101 13.30 19.81 -17.12
N ASP A 102 13.37 20.79 -18.03
CA ASP A 102 12.65 22.07 -17.85
C ASP A 102 11.13 21.93 -18.01
N ASN A 103 10.66 20.92 -18.71
CA ASN A 103 9.25 20.73 -19.05
C ASN A 103 8.62 19.50 -18.43
N HIS A 104 9.41 18.56 -17.90
CA HIS A 104 8.93 17.28 -17.40
C HIS A 104 9.23 17.10 -15.92
N ILE A 105 8.29 16.48 -15.24
CA ILE A 105 8.36 16.17 -13.81
C ILE A 105 8.06 14.69 -13.56
N LEU A 106 8.53 14.17 -12.45
CA LEU A 106 7.90 13.00 -11.85
C LEU A 106 6.53 13.44 -11.33
N ARG A 107 5.45 12.75 -11.72
CA ARG A 107 4.08 13.15 -11.40
C ARG A 107 3.87 13.31 -9.88
N THR A 108 3.30 14.41 -9.46
CA THR A 108 3.06 14.74 -8.04
C THR A 108 1.74 14.21 -7.52
N HIS A 109 0.85 13.77 -8.41
CA HIS A 109 -0.46 13.20 -8.14
C HIS A 109 -0.94 12.32 -9.30
N THR A 110 -1.88 11.43 -9.04
CA THR A 110 -2.50 10.57 -10.06
C THR A 110 -3.61 11.26 -10.85
N THR A 111 -4.05 12.45 -10.45
CA THR A 111 -5.08 13.28 -11.11
C THR A 111 -4.74 13.60 -12.58
N VAL A 112 -3.45 13.61 -12.94
CA VAL A 112 -3.02 13.74 -14.35
C VAL A 112 -3.72 12.74 -15.29
N MET A 113 -4.30 11.69 -14.73
CA MET A 113 -5.08 10.71 -15.49
C MET A 113 -6.23 11.34 -16.28
N TRP A 114 -6.81 12.45 -15.84
CA TRP A 114 -7.95 13.08 -16.53
C TRP A 114 -7.56 13.47 -17.96
N TYR A 115 -6.37 14.05 -18.14
CA TYR A 115 -5.84 14.36 -19.45
C TYR A 115 -5.68 13.12 -20.33
N TYR A 116 -5.02 12.08 -19.79
CA TYR A 116 -4.74 10.85 -20.55
C TYR A 116 -6.02 10.06 -20.83
N TYR A 117 -6.98 10.05 -19.93
CA TYR A 117 -8.25 9.36 -20.10
C TYR A 117 -9.12 10.01 -21.16
N LEU A 118 -9.25 11.33 -21.13
CA LEU A 118 -10.02 12.10 -22.14
C LEU A 118 -9.41 12.01 -23.56
N ASN A 119 -8.13 11.71 -23.65
CA ASN A 119 -7.46 11.50 -24.94
C ASN A 119 -7.64 10.09 -25.53
N GLN A 120 -8.29 9.16 -24.81
CA GLN A 120 -8.62 7.85 -25.36
C GLN A 120 -9.78 7.94 -26.35
N GLU A 121 -9.65 7.29 -27.53
CA GLU A 121 -10.69 7.36 -28.59
C GLU A 121 -12.05 6.82 -28.08
N SER A 122 -12.05 5.73 -27.31
CA SER A 122 -13.28 5.19 -26.71
C SER A 122 -13.97 6.17 -25.77
N VAL A 123 -13.19 7.00 -25.04
CA VAL A 123 -13.73 8.02 -24.11
C VAL A 123 -14.25 9.23 -24.91
N LYS A 124 -13.55 9.67 -25.95
CA LYS A 124 -14.02 10.73 -26.85
C LYS A 124 -15.35 10.36 -27.50
N GLU A 125 -15.49 9.08 -27.88
CA GLU A 125 -16.75 8.56 -28.43
C GLU A 125 -17.87 8.60 -27.39
N LYS A 126 -17.61 8.18 -26.14
CA LYS A 126 -18.59 8.29 -25.04
C LYS A 126 -19.04 9.76 -24.86
N ILE A 127 -18.10 10.71 -24.83
CA ILE A 127 -18.40 12.14 -24.68
C ILE A 127 -19.26 12.65 -25.86
N LYS A 128 -18.86 12.33 -27.11
CA LYS A 128 -19.61 12.69 -28.31
C LYS A 128 -21.07 12.19 -28.25
N ASN A 129 -21.29 11.00 -27.71
CA ASN A 129 -22.60 10.38 -27.56
C ASN A 129 -23.33 10.80 -26.28
N LYS A 130 -22.83 11.80 -25.55
CA LYS A 130 -23.39 12.30 -24.28
C LYS A 130 -23.63 11.15 -23.28
N LEU A 131 -22.61 10.30 -23.10
CA LEU A 131 -22.58 9.23 -22.11
C LEU A 131 -21.77 9.64 -20.89
N PRO A 132 -22.11 9.16 -19.69
CA PRO A 132 -21.28 9.30 -18.52
C PRO A 132 -19.93 8.60 -18.71
N ILE A 133 -18.90 9.13 -18.06
CA ILE A 133 -17.56 8.55 -18.00
C ILE A 133 -17.06 8.53 -16.56
N GLY A 134 -16.34 7.48 -16.18
CA GLY A 134 -15.71 7.34 -14.87
C GLY A 134 -14.46 6.51 -14.95
N SER A 135 -13.46 6.89 -14.17
CA SER A 135 -12.20 6.14 -14.12
C SER A 135 -11.55 6.18 -12.74
N LEU A 136 -10.77 5.13 -12.46
CA LEU A 136 -9.87 5.03 -11.31
C LEU A 136 -8.43 4.97 -11.83
N CYS A 137 -7.54 5.72 -11.18
CA CYS A 137 -6.09 5.65 -11.41
C CYS A 137 -5.38 5.50 -10.08
N TYR A 138 -4.40 4.62 -10.03
CA TYR A 138 -3.57 4.44 -8.85
C TYR A 138 -2.13 4.12 -9.24
N GLY A 139 -1.21 4.41 -8.33
CA GLY A 139 0.21 4.19 -8.53
C GLY A 139 1.09 5.16 -7.78
N LYS A 140 2.39 5.05 -8.04
CA LYS A 140 3.41 5.90 -7.42
C LYS A 140 3.25 7.36 -7.80
N VAL A 141 3.49 8.22 -6.82
CA VAL A 141 3.63 9.68 -6.99
C VAL A 141 4.87 10.15 -6.24
N TYR A 142 5.37 11.35 -6.57
CA TYR A 142 6.69 11.79 -6.16
C TYR A 142 6.64 13.25 -5.69
N ARG A 143 7.08 13.49 -4.45
CA ARG A 143 7.16 14.85 -3.88
C ARG A 143 8.46 15.03 -3.12
N LYS A 144 9.00 16.23 -3.15
CA LYS A 144 10.10 16.63 -2.26
C LYS A 144 9.48 17.08 -0.95
N ASP A 145 9.29 16.12 -0.07
CA ASP A 145 8.67 16.32 1.22
C ASP A 145 9.71 16.29 2.34
N GLU A 146 9.33 16.71 3.54
CA GLU A 146 10.15 16.55 4.73
C GLU A 146 10.45 15.08 5.00
N ILE A 147 11.53 14.83 5.75
CA ILE A 147 11.89 13.45 6.13
C ILE A 147 11.40 13.21 7.54
N ASP A 148 10.27 12.51 7.66
CA ASP A 148 9.75 12.05 8.93
C ASP A 148 9.14 10.65 8.83
N ARG A 149 8.47 10.22 9.89
CA ARG A 149 7.81 8.89 9.94
C ARG A 149 6.53 8.79 9.10
N ASN A 150 5.99 9.90 8.63
CA ASN A 150 4.72 9.96 7.90
C ASN A 150 4.92 10.29 6.41
N HIS A 151 6.09 10.83 6.02
CA HIS A 151 6.37 11.31 4.68
C HIS A 151 7.54 10.59 4.01
N MET A 152 7.36 10.31 2.74
CA MET A 152 8.40 9.79 1.84
C MET A 152 8.32 10.49 0.50
N ASN A 153 9.47 10.57 -0.16
CA ASN A 153 9.57 11.13 -1.52
C ASN A 153 8.77 10.34 -2.56
N ILE A 154 8.48 9.08 -2.28
CA ILE A 154 7.70 8.17 -3.10
C ILE A 154 6.59 7.61 -2.22
N PHE A 155 5.38 7.75 -2.68
CA PHE A 155 4.21 7.15 -2.06
C PHE A 155 3.17 6.83 -3.14
N HIS A 156 2.04 6.25 -2.76
CA HIS A 156 1.02 5.83 -3.70
C HIS A 156 -0.26 6.62 -3.47
N GLN A 157 -0.88 7.01 -4.58
CA GLN A 157 -2.21 7.61 -4.55
C GLN A 157 -3.20 6.75 -5.33
N ILE A 158 -4.46 6.87 -4.99
CA ILE A 158 -5.59 6.50 -5.81
C ILE A 158 -6.47 7.71 -6.00
N ASP A 159 -6.82 7.98 -7.25
CA ASP A 159 -7.77 9.00 -7.64
C ASP A 159 -8.94 8.33 -8.38
N GLY A 160 -10.13 8.89 -8.16
CA GLY A 160 -11.31 8.56 -8.93
C GLY A 160 -12.02 9.82 -9.38
N TRP A 161 -12.60 9.77 -10.56
CA TRP A 161 -13.46 10.84 -11.04
C TRP A 161 -14.60 10.30 -11.88
N TYR A 162 -15.66 11.08 -11.91
CA TYR A 162 -16.88 10.77 -12.67
C TYR A 162 -17.43 12.03 -13.28
N LEU A 163 -17.76 11.99 -14.56
CA LEU A 163 -18.46 13.05 -15.27
C LEU A 163 -19.74 12.53 -15.90
N SER A 164 -20.80 13.27 -15.79
CA SER A 164 -22.08 13.00 -16.44
C SER A 164 -22.59 14.20 -17.20
N PRO A 165 -23.29 14.00 -18.34
CA PRO A 165 -24.03 15.07 -18.98
C PRO A 165 -25.11 15.62 -18.04
N LYS A 166 -25.17 16.95 -17.89
CA LYS A 166 -26.18 17.65 -17.06
C LYS A 166 -27.62 17.34 -17.50
N SER A 167 -27.80 16.93 -18.75
CA SER A 167 -29.12 16.49 -19.28
C SER A 167 -29.56 15.14 -18.73
N LYS A 168 -28.62 14.35 -18.15
CA LYS A 168 -28.93 13.05 -17.52
C LYS A 168 -29.05 13.21 -16.01
N GLU A 169 -28.08 13.90 -15.38
CA GLU A 169 -28.06 14.12 -13.94
C GLU A 169 -27.25 15.35 -13.57
N ILE A 170 -27.63 16.00 -12.51
CA ILE A 170 -26.88 17.08 -11.88
C ILE A 170 -26.16 16.49 -10.66
N ILE A 171 -24.86 16.35 -10.78
CA ILE A 171 -24.01 15.82 -9.72
C ILE A 171 -23.84 16.85 -8.61
N THR A 172 -24.04 16.45 -7.38
CA THR A 172 -23.95 17.29 -6.19
C THR A 172 -22.83 16.82 -5.25
N ILE A 173 -22.49 17.66 -4.28
CA ILE A 173 -21.52 17.28 -3.24
C ILE A 173 -22.03 16.12 -2.36
N ASP A 174 -23.34 15.95 -2.23
CA ASP A 174 -23.91 14.86 -1.43
C ASP A 174 -23.84 13.50 -2.18
N ASP A 175 -23.88 13.52 -3.50
CA ASP A 175 -23.59 12.32 -4.31
C ASP A 175 -22.15 11.88 -4.08
N LEU A 176 -21.19 12.82 -4.09
CA LEU A 176 -19.79 12.54 -3.78
C LEU A 176 -19.62 12.01 -2.35
N LYS A 177 -20.25 12.63 -1.34
CA LYS A 177 -20.18 12.17 0.05
C LYS A 177 -20.68 10.73 0.20
N THR A 178 -21.68 10.32 -0.59
CA THR A 178 -22.16 8.94 -0.62
C THR A 178 -21.04 7.98 -1.08
N VAL A 179 -20.36 8.31 -2.17
CA VAL A 179 -19.21 7.54 -2.69
C VAL A 179 -18.07 7.44 -1.66
N LEU A 180 -17.72 8.56 -1.02
CA LEU A 180 -16.67 8.61 -0.02
C LEU A 180 -17.02 7.79 1.22
N THR A 181 -18.30 7.78 1.62
CA THR A 181 -18.81 6.94 2.70
C THR A 181 -18.64 5.45 2.36
N GLU A 182 -18.98 5.04 1.14
CA GLU A 182 -18.76 3.66 0.70
C GLU A 182 -17.27 3.27 0.74
N ILE A 183 -16.37 4.18 0.34
CA ILE A 183 -14.92 3.96 0.41
C ILE A 183 -14.47 3.78 1.87
N ALA A 184 -14.86 4.69 2.78
CA ALA A 184 -14.50 4.61 4.18
C ALA A 184 -14.99 3.30 4.82
N GLN A 185 -16.22 2.90 4.54
CA GLN A 185 -16.81 1.66 5.04
C GLN A 185 -16.14 0.40 4.46
N ALA A 186 -15.74 0.42 3.19
CA ALA A 186 -15.04 -0.70 2.56
C ALA A 186 -13.65 -0.93 3.17
N ILE A 187 -12.99 0.12 3.65
CA ILE A 187 -11.64 0.07 4.21
C ILE A 187 -11.67 -0.21 5.72
N PHE A 188 -12.48 0.52 6.47
CA PHE A 188 -12.48 0.56 7.94
C PHE A 188 -13.66 -0.17 8.59
N GLY A 189 -14.61 -0.64 7.80
CA GLY A 189 -15.83 -1.30 8.29
C GLY A 189 -17.02 -0.34 8.44
N LYS A 190 -18.22 -0.92 8.57
CA LYS A 190 -19.49 -0.18 8.54
C LYS A 190 -19.68 0.78 9.71
N ASP A 191 -19.06 0.50 10.84
CA ASP A 191 -19.21 1.27 12.07
C ASP A 191 -18.22 2.43 12.19
N ILE A 192 -17.40 2.68 11.16
CA ILE A 192 -16.44 3.78 11.16
C ILE A 192 -17.16 5.13 11.30
N LYS A 193 -16.72 5.94 12.24
CA LYS A 193 -17.20 7.30 12.37
C LYS A 193 -16.39 8.21 11.47
N PHE A 194 -17.06 9.04 10.72
CA PHE A 194 -16.46 10.02 9.81
C PHE A 194 -17.21 11.34 9.84
N ARG A 195 -16.56 12.38 9.35
CA ARG A 195 -17.17 13.70 9.11
C ARG A 195 -16.56 14.32 7.86
N PHE A 196 -17.29 15.28 7.28
CA PHE A 196 -16.84 16.07 6.15
C PHE A 196 -16.57 17.50 6.59
N ASN A 197 -15.42 18.04 6.21
CA ASN A 197 -15.06 19.43 6.41
C ASN A 197 -15.01 20.14 5.06
N ILE A 198 -15.25 21.44 5.06
CA ILE A 198 -15.06 22.29 3.87
C ILE A 198 -13.56 22.48 3.66
N ASP A 199 -13.12 22.35 2.42
CA ASP A 199 -11.75 22.60 2.01
C ASP A 199 -11.71 23.37 0.68
N LYS A 200 -10.51 23.73 0.19
CA LYS A 200 -10.31 24.44 -1.08
C LYS A 200 -9.17 23.81 -1.86
N PHE A 201 -9.51 23.27 -3.03
CA PHE A 201 -8.52 22.79 -3.99
C PHE A 201 -8.63 23.56 -5.31
N PRO A 202 -7.53 23.79 -6.05
CA PRO A 202 -7.57 24.54 -7.30
C PRO A 202 -8.47 23.92 -8.37
N TYR A 203 -8.67 22.62 -8.30
CA TYR A 203 -9.33 21.80 -9.34
C TYR A 203 -10.76 21.38 -8.98
N THR A 204 -11.28 21.72 -7.79
CA THR A 204 -12.66 21.42 -7.37
C THR A 204 -13.34 22.61 -6.68
N ASP A 205 -14.66 22.76 -6.87
CA ASP A 205 -15.49 23.76 -6.20
C ASP A 205 -16.98 23.34 -6.27
N PRO A 206 -17.67 23.08 -5.13
CA PRO A 206 -17.15 23.05 -3.77
C PRO A 206 -16.20 21.86 -3.53
N SER A 207 -15.28 22.05 -2.60
CA SER A 207 -14.34 21.02 -2.14
C SER A 207 -14.65 20.59 -0.72
N CYS A 208 -14.35 19.34 -0.40
CA CYS A 208 -14.41 18.83 0.95
C CYS A 208 -13.32 17.81 1.20
N GLU A 209 -12.94 17.69 2.45
CA GLU A 209 -12.12 16.61 2.99
C GLU A 209 -12.97 15.69 3.85
N MET A 210 -12.55 14.43 3.96
CA MET A 210 -13.12 13.49 4.91
C MET A 210 -12.12 13.20 6.02
N GLU A 211 -12.62 13.27 7.26
CA GLU A 211 -11.91 12.79 8.44
C GLU A 211 -12.60 11.56 9.02
N ILE A 212 -11.81 10.65 9.57
CA ILE A 212 -12.29 9.48 10.32
C ILE A 212 -11.84 9.55 11.76
N GLU A 213 -12.64 8.99 12.70
CA GLU A 213 -12.29 8.88 14.11
C GLU A 213 -11.60 7.56 14.39
N ILE A 214 -10.33 7.63 14.80
CA ILE A 214 -9.54 6.47 15.24
C ILE A 214 -9.00 6.74 16.64
N GLU A 215 -9.33 5.86 17.58
CA GLU A 215 -8.87 5.96 18.99
C GLU A 215 -9.15 7.34 19.62
N GLY A 216 -10.33 7.93 19.30
CA GLY A 216 -10.75 9.23 19.82
C GLY A 216 -10.11 10.44 19.13
N ARG A 217 -9.40 10.26 18.02
CA ARG A 217 -8.77 11.34 17.25
C ARG A 217 -9.34 11.39 15.84
N TRP A 218 -9.62 12.60 15.37
CA TRP A 218 -10.00 12.85 13.99
C TRP A 218 -8.76 12.96 13.12
N MET A 219 -8.77 12.22 12.02
CA MET A 219 -7.65 12.19 11.07
C MET A 219 -8.18 12.37 9.64
N GLU A 220 -7.68 13.36 8.94
CA GLU A 220 -7.94 13.56 7.51
C GLU A 220 -7.40 12.38 6.71
N VAL A 221 -8.23 11.85 5.80
CA VAL A 221 -7.89 10.67 5.00
C VAL A 221 -7.95 10.93 3.50
N LEU A 222 -8.77 11.88 3.04
CA LEU A 222 -8.92 12.16 1.61
C LEU A 222 -9.43 13.57 1.34
N GLY A 223 -9.01 14.12 0.20
CA GLY A 223 -9.54 15.34 -0.40
C GLY A 223 -10.42 15.04 -1.62
N SER A 224 -11.44 15.89 -1.85
CA SER A 224 -12.42 15.64 -2.90
C SER A 224 -13.23 16.90 -3.24
N GLY A 225 -14.04 16.83 -4.27
CA GLY A 225 -14.95 17.93 -4.60
C GLY A 225 -15.65 17.76 -5.94
N ILE A 226 -16.50 18.72 -6.24
CA ILE A 226 -17.12 18.85 -7.57
C ILE A 226 -16.09 19.45 -8.52
N VAL A 227 -15.93 18.89 -9.70
CA VAL A 227 -14.93 19.31 -10.67
C VAL A 227 -15.12 20.78 -11.05
N HIS A 228 -14.09 21.57 -10.89
CA HIS A 228 -14.15 23.02 -11.17
C HIS A 228 -14.42 23.29 -12.66
N PRO A 229 -15.39 24.16 -13.03
CA PRO A 229 -15.74 24.44 -14.42
C PRO A 229 -14.54 24.87 -15.30
N ALA A 230 -13.60 25.64 -14.73
CA ALA A 230 -12.38 26.04 -15.45
C ALA A 230 -11.51 24.84 -15.82
N VAL A 231 -11.41 23.82 -14.95
CA VAL A 231 -10.65 22.59 -15.23
C VAL A 231 -11.31 21.78 -16.34
N LEU A 232 -12.63 21.65 -16.34
CA LEU A 232 -13.36 21.03 -17.45
C LEU A 232 -13.03 21.72 -18.78
N LYS A 233 -13.09 23.07 -18.79
CA LYS A 233 -12.77 23.87 -19.98
C LYS A 233 -11.30 23.68 -20.42
N ASN A 234 -10.35 23.67 -19.49
CA ASN A 234 -8.93 23.43 -19.80
C ASN A 234 -8.70 22.06 -20.42
N LEU A 235 -9.51 21.08 -20.03
CA LEU A 235 -9.48 19.70 -20.55
C LEU A 235 -10.32 19.51 -21.82
N GLY A 236 -10.95 20.58 -22.37
CA GLY A 236 -11.74 20.52 -23.59
C GLY A 236 -13.17 20.01 -23.37
N ILE A 237 -13.66 19.95 -22.16
CA ILE A 237 -15.03 19.56 -21.81
C ILE A 237 -15.87 20.83 -21.59
N ASN A 238 -17.08 20.87 -22.20
CA ASN A 238 -17.99 21.98 -22.00
C ASN A 238 -18.63 21.92 -20.59
N PRO A 239 -18.32 22.85 -19.68
CA PRO A 239 -18.88 22.87 -18.32
C PRO A 239 -20.37 23.16 -18.27
N ASP A 240 -20.98 23.70 -19.35
CA ASP A 240 -22.43 23.88 -19.42
C ASP A 240 -23.16 22.57 -19.72
N GLU A 241 -22.48 21.61 -20.35
CA GLU A 241 -23.02 20.30 -20.72
C GLU A 241 -22.69 19.18 -19.75
N TYR A 242 -21.54 19.29 -19.04
CA TYR A 242 -21.02 18.25 -18.14
C TYR A 242 -20.79 18.78 -16.74
N ASN A 243 -20.98 17.93 -15.77
CA ASN A 243 -20.56 18.12 -14.38
C ASN A 243 -20.14 16.79 -13.77
N GLY A 244 -19.48 16.84 -12.62
CA GLY A 244 -19.02 15.61 -11.96
C GLY A 244 -18.24 15.85 -10.70
N TRP A 245 -17.77 14.78 -10.11
CA TRP A 245 -16.98 14.78 -8.89
C TRP A 245 -15.62 14.12 -9.09
N ALA A 246 -14.71 14.43 -8.16
CA ALA A 246 -13.42 13.79 -8.06
C ALA A 246 -12.99 13.61 -6.60
N PHE A 247 -12.18 12.59 -6.36
CA PHE A 247 -11.47 12.37 -5.11
C PHE A 247 -10.06 11.88 -5.36
N GLY A 248 -9.17 12.12 -4.38
CA GLY A 248 -7.81 11.59 -4.38
C GLY A 248 -7.25 11.46 -2.98
N PHE A 249 -6.47 10.40 -2.73
CA PHE A 249 -5.84 10.19 -1.43
C PHE A 249 -4.62 9.28 -1.47
N GLY A 250 -3.76 9.45 -0.46
CA GLY A 250 -2.59 8.61 -0.25
C GLY A 250 -2.95 7.25 0.34
N LEU A 251 -2.53 6.16 -0.32
CA LEU A 251 -2.81 4.80 0.13
C LEU A 251 -2.08 4.45 1.42
N GLU A 252 -0.85 4.94 1.59
CA GLU A 252 -0.06 4.70 2.80
C GLU A 252 -0.73 5.24 4.04
N ARG A 253 -1.35 6.44 3.97
CA ARG A 253 -2.06 7.03 5.11
C ARG A 253 -3.15 6.10 5.63
N LEU A 254 -3.98 5.57 4.73
CA LEU A 254 -5.04 4.63 5.08
C LEU A 254 -4.49 3.31 5.65
N ALA A 255 -3.42 2.78 5.06
CA ALA A 255 -2.77 1.56 5.52
C ALA A 255 -2.10 1.75 6.89
N ILE A 256 -1.40 2.87 7.12
CA ILE A 256 -0.81 3.25 8.41
C ILE A 256 -1.89 3.27 9.50
N ILE A 257 -3.00 3.93 9.22
CA ILE A 257 -4.14 4.01 10.14
C ILE A 257 -4.71 2.62 10.44
N SER A 258 -5.00 1.85 9.39
CA SER A 258 -5.61 0.52 9.50
C SER A 258 -4.75 -0.48 10.31
N MET A 259 -3.43 -0.35 10.23
CA MET A 259 -2.47 -1.27 10.87
C MET A 259 -1.77 -0.68 12.10
N SER A 260 -2.04 0.57 12.46
CA SER A 260 -1.32 1.31 13.52
C SER A 260 0.20 1.28 13.29
N LEU A 261 0.66 1.48 12.06
CA LEU A 261 2.07 1.50 11.72
C LEU A 261 2.74 2.76 12.29
N PRO A 262 3.89 2.64 12.95
CA PRO A 262 4.59 3.80 13.50
C PRO A 262 5.39 4.60 12.48
N ASP A 263 5.65 4.05 11.29
CA ASP A 263 6.57 4.62 10.31
C ASP A 263 6.26 4.13 8.89
N ILE A 264 6.11 5.06 7.95
CA ILE A 264 5.80 4.78 6.53
C ILE A 264 6.87 3.92 5.85
N ARG A 265 8.14 4.00 6.29
CA ARG A 265 9.26 3.24 5.72
C ARG A 265 9.13 1.74 5.90
N LEU A 266 8.27 1.29 6.82
CA LEU A 266 8.00 -0.14 7.05
C LEU A 266 7.37 -0.83 5.83
N PHE A 267 6.65 -0.10 4.97
CA PHE A 267 6.15 -0.67 3.71
C PHE A 267 7.26 -1.15 2.77
N TRP A 268 8.45 -0.55 2.89
CA TRP A 268 9.62 -0.83 2.06
C TRP A 268 10.65 -1.73 2.74
N SER A 269 10.31 -2.26 3.91
CA SER A 269 11.22 -3.12 4.67
C SER A 269 11.42 -4.47 4.00
N ASP A 270 12.67 -4.93 3.95
CA ASP A 270 13.00 -6.30 3.51
C ASP A 270 12.98 -7.32 4.64
N ASP A 271 12.77 -6.89 5.90
CA ASP A 271 12.67 -7.80 7.04
C ASP A 271 11.40 -8.68 6.92
N PRO A 272 11.55 -10.01 6.81
CA PRO A 272 10.41 -10.92 6.66
C PRO A 272 9.43 -10.88 7.84
N ARG A 273 9.89 -10.50 9.05
CA ARG A 273 9.06 -10.36 10.24
C ARG A 273 8.13 -9.15 10.15
N ILE A 274 8.59 -8.08 9.49
CA ILE A 274 7.78 -6.91 9.18
C ILE A 274 6.81 -7.25 8.06
N LYS A 275 7.31 -7.77 6.92
CA LYS A 275 6.47 -8.12 5.75
C LYS A 275 5.30 -9.03 6.12
N LYS A 276 5.51 -10.00 7.01
CA LYS A 276 4.47 -10.93 7.48
C LYS A 276 3.33 -10.24 8.22
N GLN A 277 3.59 -9.09 8.87
CA GLN A 277 2.62 -8.31 9.62
C GLN A 277 1.85 -7.29 8.77
N LEU A 278 2.38 -6.90 7.60
CA LEU A 278 1.77 -5.89 6.73
C LEU A 278 0.50 -6.44 6.05
N ARG A 279 -0.58 -6.53 6.83
CA ARG A 279 -1.91 -6.96 6.39
C ARG A 279 -2.96 -6.05 6.98
N LEU A 280 -3.87 -5.54 6.16
CA LEU A 280 -4.94 -4.64 6.60
C LEU A 280 -5.77 -5.26 7.73
N GLY A 281 -6.01 -4.48 8.78
CA GLY A 281 -6.73 -4.90 9.97
C GLY A 281 -5.87 -5.58 11.06
N ASN A 282 -4.63 -5.93 10.77
CA ASN A 282 -3.68 -6.37 11.79
C ASN A 282 -3.06 -5.15 12.48
N LYS A 283 -3.01 -5.15 13.81
CA LYS A 283 -2.19 -4.18 14.54
C LYS A 283 -0.72 -4.59 14.46
N TYR A 284 0.11 -3.68 14.02
CA TYR A 284 1.56 -3.89 13.94
C TYR A 284 2.19 -3.99 15.33
N VAL A 285 3.02 -4.99 15.50
CA VAL A 285 3.85 -5.17 16.70
C VAL A 285 5.32 -4.94 16.32
N PRO A 286 6.01 -3.99 16.98
CA PRO A 286 7.41 -3.70 16.67
C PRO A 286 8.29 -4.96 16.77
N VAL A 287 9.10 -5.19 15.74
CA VAL A 287 10.06 -6.29 15.73
C VAL A 287 11.31 -5.91 16.53
N SER A 288 11.86 -6.87 17.25
CA SER A 288 13.06 -6.66 18.03
C SER A 288 14.26 -6.29 17.14
N LYS A 289 15.02 -5.29 17.57
CA LYS A 289 16.30 -4.88 16.97
C LYS A 289 17.51 -5.68 17.47
N TYR A 290 17.30 -6.49 18.49
CA TYR A 290 18.39 -7.26 19.08
C TYR A 290 18.65 -8.56 18.31
N PRO A 291 19.89 -9.08 18.31
CA PRO A 291 20.23 -10.32 17.61
C PRO A 291 19.50 -11.52 18.21
N SER A 292 19.16 -12.47 17.36
CA SER A 292 18.62 -13.76 17.81
C SER A 292 19.75 -14.76 18.16
N ILE A 293 19.42 -15.71 19.04
CA ILE A 293 20.21 -16.91 19.25
C ILE A 293 19.40 -18.09 18.71
N ILE A 294 20.05 -18.96 17.95
CA ILE A 294 19.42 -20.10 17.29
C ILE A 294 19.92 -21.38 17.95
N ARG A 295 18.99 -22.31 18.25
CA ARG A 295 19.30 -23.65 18.71
C ARG A 295 18.47 -24.66 17.95
N ASP A 296 19.09 -25.77 17.57
CA ASP A 296 18.42 -26.90 16.96
C ASP A 296 18.26 -28.01 18.00
N ILE A 297 17.17 -28.76 17.90
CA ILE A 297 16.93 -29.94 18.69
C ILE A 297 16.43 -31.07 17.78
N SER A 298 17.08 -32.25 17.91
CA SER A 298 16.69 -33.42 17.17
C SER A 298 16.34 -34.56 18.14
N PHE A 299 15.24 -35.24 17.85
CA PHE A 299 14.78 -36.35 18.66
C PHE A 299 13.95 -37.36 17.85
N VAL A 300 13.82 -38.56 18.39
CA VAL A 300 13.01 -39.64 17.82
C VAL A 300 11.85 -39.95 18.76
N VAL A 301 10.63 -39.98 18.23
CA VAL A 301 9.38 -40.22 18.96
C VAL A 301 8.49 -41.23 18.27
N GLY A 302 7.47 -41.72 18.97
CA GLY A 302 6.41 -42.51 18.39
C GLY A 302 5.56 -41.78 17.35
N ARG A 303 4.78 -42.50 16.55
CA ARG A 303 3.89 -41.95 15.52
C ARG A 303 2.70 -41.19 16.10
N ASP A 304 2.41 -41.39 17.37
CA ASP A 304 1.38 -40.67 18.15
C ASP A 304 1.79 -39.27 18.62
N PHE A 305 3.04 -38.87 18.33
CA PHE A 305 3.54 -37.54 18.66
C PHE A 305 2.73 -36.43 17.97
N VAL A 306 2.25 -35.48 18.75
CA VAL A 306 1.49 -34.31 18.29
C VAL A 306 2.40 -33.07 18.31
N PRO A 307 2.76 -32.49 17.13
CA PRO A 307 3.64 -31.32 17.07
C PRO A 307 3.14 -30.10 17.86
N ASN A 308 1.82 -29.91 17.97
CA ASN A 308 1.26 -28.77 18.70
C ASN A 308 1.53 -28.85 20.21
N ASP A 309 1.48 -30.05 20.79
CA ASP A 309 1.83 -30.26 22.20
C ASP A 309 3.30 -29.93 22.48
N TYR A 310 4.15 -30.19 21.50
CA TYR A 310 5.57 -29.82 21.56
C TYR A 310 5.79 -28.31 21.48
N PHE A 311 5.00 -27.62 20.68
CA PHE A 311 5.05 -26.14 20.65
C PHE A 311 4.60 -25.52 21.97
N ASP A 312 3.63 -26.11 22.64
CA ASP A 312 3.20 -25.68 23.98
C ASP A 312 4.31 -25.89 25.02
N LEU A 313 4.97 -27.04 25.01
CA LEU A 313 6.14 -27.27 25.87
C LEU A 313 7.23 -26.21 25.66
N ILE A 314 7.55 -25.88 24.38
CA ILE A 314 8.56 -24.84 24.09
C ILE A 314 8.12 -23.48 24.61
N ARG A 315 6.83 -23.11 24.46
CA ARG A 315 6.29 -21.85 25.00
C ARG A 315 6.37 -21.79 26.50
N ASP A 316 6.04 -22.89 27.18
CA ASP A 316 6.06 -22.95 28.64
C ASP A 316 7.47 -22.76 29.19
N MET A 317 8.48 -23.32 28.51
CA MET A 317 9.88 -23.23 28.95
C MET A 317 10.56 -21.94 28.53
N GLY A 318 10.34 -21.49 27.29
CA GLY A 318 11.05 -20.35 26.72
C GLY A 318 10.30 -19.01 26.83
N GLY A 319 8.98 -19.06 27.10
CA GLY A 319 8.15 -17.86 27.28
C GLY A 319 8.26 -16.88 26.13
N ASN A 320 8.32 -15.60 26.46
CA ASN A 320 8.43 -14.51 25.50
C ASN A 320 9.78 -14.41 24.78
N LEU A 321 10.75 -15.26 25.13
CA LEU A 321 12.03 -15.29 24.44
C LEU A 321 12.00 -16.13 23.16
N VAL A 322 11.00 -17.01 23.01
CA VAL A 322 10.85 -17.81 21.78
C VAL A 322 10.15 -16.98 20.71
N GLU A 323 10.90 -16.57 19.69
CA GLU A 323 10.39 -15.82 18.55
C GLU A 323 9.72 -16.74 17.52
N GLU A 324 10.34 -17.90 17.24
CA GLU A 324 9.88 -18.82 16.21
C GLU A 324 10.38 -20.25 16.46
N VAL A 325 9.57 -21.22 16.06
CA VAL A 325 9.95 -22.64 16.02
C VAL A 325 9.68 -23.16 14.61
N LYS A 326 10.71 -23.71 13.97
CA LYS A 326 10.64 -24.24 12.60
C LYS A 326 10.93 -25.74 12.59
N LEU A 327 10.10 -26.50 11.91
CA LEU A 327 10.46 -27.86 11.52
C LEU A 327 11.53 -27.79 10.42
N ILE A 328 12.73 -28.32 10.70
CA ILE A 328 13.85 -28.37 9.75
C ILE A 328 13.86 -29.68 8.99
N ASP A 329 13.60 -30.79 9.69
CA ASP A 329 13.62 -32.12 9.11
C ASP A 329 12.61 -33.05 9.79
N LYS A 330 11.99 -33.92 9.00
CA LYS A 330 11.15 -35.01 9.45
C LYS A 330 11.55 -36.28 8.65
N TYR A 331 12.07 -37.27 9.34
CA TYR A 331 12.65 -38.43 8.69
C TYR A 331 12.17 -39.75 9.32
N GLU A 332 11.78 -40.72 8.48
CA GLU A 332 11.36 -42.04 8.87
C GLU A 332 12.34 -43.08 8.31
N ASP A 333 12.85 -43.96 9.17
CA ASP A 333 13.70 -45.08 8.78
C ASP A 333 13.48 -46.25 9.73
N ALA A 334 12.70 -47.22 9.28
CA ALA A 334 12.35 -48.41 10.07
C ALA A 334 13.57 -49.22 10.49
N LYS A 335 14.64 -49.25 9.69
CA LYS A 335 15.87 -49.99 10.04
C LYS A 335 16.69 -49.27 11.12
N LYS A 336 16.61 -47.95 11.19
CA LYS A 336 17.40 -47.12 12.10
C LYS A 336 16.69 -46.82 13.41
N PHE A 337 15.37 -46.62 13.38
CA PHE A 337 14.57 -46.18 14.51
C PHE A 337 13.51 -47.16 14.98
N GLY A 338 13.17 -48.19 14.14
CA GLY A 338 12.04 -49.06 14.33
C GLY A 338 10.79 -48.63 13.54
N GLU A 339 9.86 -49.55 13.31
CA GLU A 339 8.71 -49.33 12.40
C GLU A 339 7.72 -48.27 12.84
N ASN A 340 7.68 -47.90 14.12
CA ASN A 340 6.70 -46.98 14.69
C ASN A 340 7.33 -45.67 15.22
N LYS A 341 8.51 -45.31 14.74
CA LYS A 341 9.23 -44.13 15.19
C LYS A 341 9.55 -43.17 14.06
N ILE A 342 9.54 -41.87 14.39
CA ILE A 342 9.84 -40.77 13.48
C ILE A 342 10.87 -39.84 14.15
N SER A 343 11.86 -39.42 13.39
CA SER A 343 12.83 -38.40 13.80
C SER A 343 12.35 -37.03 13.39
N TYR A 344 12.36 -36.10 14.31
CA TYR A 344 12.10 -34.68 14.07
C TYR A 344 13.33 -33.84 14.42
N THR A 345 13.57 -32.78 13.63
CA THR A 345 14.54 -31.73 13.94
C THR A 345 13.84 -30.40 13.88
N TYR A 346 13.80 -29.71 15.01
CA TYR A 346 13.24 -28.36 15.12
C TYR A 346 14.34 -27.34 15.37
N ARG A 347 14.19 -26.18 14.76
CA ARG A 347 14.99 -24.97 15.02
C ARG A 347 14.18 -24.03 15.90
N ILE A 348 14.75 -23.61 17.01
CA ILE A 348 14.17 -22.66 17.93
C ILE A 348 14.97 -21.35 17.81
N ILE A 349 14.29 -20.25 17.54
CA ILE A 349 14.88 -18.92 17.44
C ILE A 349 14.46 -18.14 18.69
N TYR A 350 15.47 -17.78 19.50
CA TYR A 350 15.30 -17.01 20.71
C TYR A 350 15.68 -15.55 20.47
N ARG A 351 14.87 -14.62 20.99
CA ARG A 351 15.14 -13.20 20.91
C ARG A 351 14.41 -12.46 22.03
N SER A 352 15.05 -11.45 22.61
CA SER A 352 14.39 -10.48 23.51
C SER A 352 13.99 -9.23 22.76
N ASN A 353 12.92 -8.58 23.19
CA ASN A 353 12.50 -7.27 22.71
C ASN A 353 13.27 -6.12 23.41
N ASP A 354 13.90 -6.39 24.54
CA ASP A 354 14.42 -5.37 25.45
C ASP A 354 15.96 -5.32 25.50
N ARG A 355 16.64 -6.45 25.20
CA ARG A 355 18.10 -6.58 25.33
C ARG A 355 18.68 -7.66 24.44
N THR A 356 20.00 -7.66 24.28
CA THR A 356 20.73 -8.79 23.72
C THR A 356 20.71 -9.95 24.72
N LEU A 357 20.39 -11.17 24.23
CA LEU A 357 20.45 -12.40 25.03
C LEU A 357 21.89 -12.90 25.17
N LEU A 358 22.19 -13.51 26.31
CA LEU A 358 23.44 -14.26 26.49
C LEU A 358 23.23 -15.72 26.06
N SER A 359 24.25 -16.31 25.43
CA SER A 359 24.19 -17.73 25.04
C SER A 359 23.91 -18.66 26.22
N SER A 360 24.50 -18.36 27.40
CA SER A 360 24.30 -19.15 28.63
C SER A 360 22.85 -19.20 29.10
N GLU A 361 22.12 -18.08 28.99
CA GLU A 361 20.68 -18.04 29.33
C GLU A 361 19.84 -18.93 28.42
N VAL A 362 20.15 -18.88 27.12
CA VAL A 362 19.45 -19.70 26.11
C VAL A 362 19.82 -21.18 26.27
N ASP A 363 21.07 -21.48 26.60
CA ASP A 363 21.55 -22.85 26.83
C ASP A 363 20.87 -23.51 28.04
N GLU A 364 20.56 -22.74 29.09
CA GLU A 364 19.78 -23.22 30.23
C GLU A 364 18.33 -23.56 29.83
N ILE A 365 17.65 -22.67 29.12
CA ILE A 365 16.32 -22.93 28.59
C ILE A 365 16.34 -24.17 27.67
N GLN A 366 17.31 -24.24 26.79
CA GLN A 366 17.46 -25.35 25.85
C GLN A 366 17.66 -26.69 26.56
N LYS A 367 18.44 -26.73 27.63
CA LYS A 367 18.62 -27.93 28.47
C LYS A 367 17.32 -28.40 29.08
N GLU A 368 16.51 -27.47 29.57
CA GLU A 368 15.20 -27.80 30.14
C GLU A 368 14.25 -28.32 29.06
N ILE A 369 14.22 -27.69 27.86
CA ILE A 369 13.46 -28.20 26.72
C ILE A 369 13.91 -29.63 26.35
N TYR A 370 15.20 -29.92 26.32
CA TYR A 370 15.73 -31.28 26.08
C TYR A 370 15.22 -32.27 27.12
N HIS A 371 15.31 -31.88 28.40
CA HIS A 371 14.86 -32.72 29.50
C HIS A 371 13.38 -33.04 29.44
N GLN A 372 12.54 -32.00 29.25
CA GLN A 372 11.09 -32.16 29.17
C GLN A 372 10.65 -32.89 27.88
N THR A 373 11.34 -32.71 26.77
CA THR A 373 11.10 -33.39 25.51
C THR A 373 11.25 -34.91 25.73
N ALA A 374 12.36 -35.33 26.36
CA ALA A 374 12.58 -36.74 26.67
C ALA A 374 11.50 -37.30 27.61
N LYS A 375 11.14 -36.55 28.65
CA LYS A 375 10.21 -36.96 29.70
C LYS A 375 8.75 -37.03 29.23
N GLN A 376 8.27 -35.97 28.56
CA GLN A 376 6.84 -35.87 28.22
C GLN A 376 6.49 -36.65 26.97
N PHE A 377 7.38 -36.73 26.00
CA PHE A 377 7.12 -37.43 24.73
C PHE A 377 7.82 -38.78 24.59
N ASN A 378 8.45 -39.26 25.67
CA ASN A 378 9.28 -40.47 25.64
C ASN A 378 10.26 -40.45 24.46
N ALA A 379 10.86 -39.27 24.23
CA ALA A 379 11.72 -38.98 23.09
C ALA A 379 13.16 -39.44 23.33
N GLU A 380 13.75 -40.03 22.30
CA GLU A 380 15.18 -40.34 22.26
C GLU A 380 15.90 -39.13 21.64
N LEU A 381 16.66 -38.37 22.45
CA LEU A 381 17.41 -37.18 22.00
C LEU A 381 18.60 -37.60 21.09
N ARG A 382 18.96 -36.71 20.15
CA ARG A 382 20.03 -36.98 19.16
C ARG A 382 21.00 -35.81 19.10
#